data_5ff67da97067aacda883f44b5c29f752
#
_entry.id   5ff67da97067aacda883f44b5c29f752
#
_cell.length_a   1.000
_cell.length_b   1.000
_cell.length_c   1.000
_cell.angle_alpha   90.00
_cell.angle_beta   90.00
_cell.angle_gamma   90.00
#
_symmetry.space_group_name_H-M   'P 1'
#
loop_
_entity.id
_entity.type
_entity.pdbx_description
1 polymer ?
#
loop_
_entity_poly.entity_id
_entity_poly.type
_entity_poly.pdbx_seq_one_letter_code
_entity_poly.pdbx_strand_id
1 'polypeptide(L)'
;MDDLARVLVAHPFFAELEPAHVTFLVGCTKNVRFRAGDHLVREGDREDTLYLIRQGGVAIEMRRASGEVVCVETLGAGDVIGISLLADAPAHLDCRARESVVALAIDAACLLRKMTEEPSLGLPIAMRLLERTYERLSRARLQHLDIYR
;
A
#
# COMPACT_ATOMS: atom_id res chain seq x y z
N MET A 1 -1.97 18.28 18.16
CA MET A 1 -1.97 17.48 16.93
C MET A 1 -3.21 16.58 16.93
N ASP A 2 -3.95 16.59 15.85
CA ASP A 2 -5.09 15.75 15.61
C ASP A 2 -4.72 14.26 15.74
N ASP A 3 -5.65 13.43 16.20
CA ASP A 3 -5.42 11.99 16.35
C ASP A 3 -5.02 11.33 15.03
N LEU A 4 -5.67 11.70 13.92
CA LEU A 4 -5.32 11.18 12.61
C LEU A 4 -3.91 11.59 12.19
N ALA A 5 -3.52 12.83 12.46
CA ALA A 5 -2.17 13.31 12.18
C ALA A 5 -1.11 12.51 12.94
N ARG A 6 -1.37 12.23 14.23
CA ARG A 6 -0.45 11.42 15.05
C ARG A 6 -0.30 10.01 14.52
N VAL A 7 -1.42 9.38 14.14
CA VAL A 7 -1.43 8.03 13.60
C VAL A 7 -0.69 7.97 12.28
N LEU A 8 -0.90 8.96 11.42
CA LEU A 8 -0.25 9.05 10.12
C LEU A 8 1.27 9.20 10.27
N VAL A 9 1.71 10.16 11.10
CA VAL A 9 3.14 10.41 11.34
C VAL A 9 3.82 9.18 11.96
N ALA A 10 3.12 8.46 12.82
CA ALA A 10 3.67 7.29 13.51
C ALA A 10 3.78 6.04 12.63
N HIS A 11 3.13 6.01 11.46
CA HIS A 11 3.18 4.82 10.61
C HIS A 11 4.60 4.60 10.08
N PRO A 12 5.11 3.36 10.11
CA PRO A 12 6.48 3.06 9.66
C PRO A 12 6.82 3.51 8.25
N PHE A 13 5.82 3.59 7.36
CA PHE A 13 6.03 4.10 6.01
C PHE A 13 6.59 5.52 6.00
N PHE A 14 6.23 6.32 6.98
CA PHE A 14 6.67 7.71 7.09
C PHE A 14 7.86 7.91 8.04
N ALA A 15 8.47 6.83 8.50
CA ALA A 15 9.65 6.92 9.37
C ALA A 15 10.75 7.79 8.73
N GLU A 16 11.34 8.66 9.52
CA GLU A 16 12.42 9.56 9.10
C GLU A 16 12.00 10.68 8.14
N LEU A 17 10.72 10.75 7.77
CA LEU A 17 10.22 11.87 6.99
C LEU A 17 9.85 13.04 7.91
N GLU A 18 9.91 14.26 7.38
CA GLU A 18 9.59 15.47 8.14
C GLU A 18 8.12 15.44 8.59
N PRO A 19 7.83 15.47 9.91
CA PRO A 19 6.44 15.38 10.39
C PRO A 19 5.51 16.45 9.83
N ALA A 20 5.99 17.66 9.62
CA ALA A 20 5.18 18.73 9.05
C ALA A 20 4.74 18.40 7.62
N HIS A 21 5.60 17.77 6.82
CA HIS A 21 5.25 17.31 5.48
C HIS A 21 4.23 16.18 5.52
N VAL A 22 4.41 15.22 6.42
CA VAL A 22 3.47 14.10 6.56
C VAL A 22 2.10 14.60 7.00
N THR A 23 2.05 15.53 7.95
CA THR A 23 0.81 16.14 8.43
C THR A 23 0.03 16.82 7.32
N PHE A 24 0.72 17.33 6.30
CA PHE A 24 0.09 17.93 5.11
C PHE A 24 -0.82 16.93 4.37
N LEU A 25 -0.64 15.63 4.56
CA LEU A 25 -1.47 14.58 3.93
C LEU A 25 -2.74 14.25 4.70
N VAL A 26 -2.96 14.84 5.88
CA VAL A 26 -4.14 14.54 6.70
C VAL A 26 -5.44 14.76 5.92
N GLY A 27 -5.52 15.84 5.13
CA GLY A 27 -6.69 16.14 4.32
C GLY A 27 -7.02 15.11 3.24
N CYS A 28 -6.03 14.27 2.86
CA CYS A 28 -6.21 13.20 1.88
C CYS A 28 -6.49 11.85 2.53
N THR A 29 -6.46 11.77 3.86
CA THR A 29 -6.36 10.52 4.61
C THR A 29 -7.58 10.26 5.45
N LYS A 30 -7.99 8.99 5.53
CA LYS A 30 -9.02 8.54 6.47
C LYS A 30 -8.63 7.18 7.03
N ASN A 31 -9.12 6.89 8.23
CA ASN A 31 -8.94 5.58 8.85
C ASN A 31 -10.06 4.66 8.33
N VAL A 32 -9.70 3.46 7.88
CA VAL A 32 -10.65 2.51 7.31
C VAL A 32 -10.48 1.13 7.95
N ARG A 33 -11.53 0.33 7.89
CA ARG A 33 -11.55 -1.03 8.41
C ARG A 33 -12.07 -1.98 7.35
N PHE A 34 -11.51 -3.18 7.33
CA PHE A 34 -11.95 -4.27 6.47
C PHE A 34 -12.23 -5.49 7.31
N ARG A 35 -13.24 -6.26 6.92
CA ARG A 35 -13.54 -7.56 7.53
C ARG A 35 -12.74 -8.64 6.80
N ALA A 36 -12.52 -9.76 7.47
CA ALA A 36 -11.94 -10.93 6.82
C ALA A 36 -12.71 -11.27 5.53
N GLY A 37 -11.99 -11.43 4.44
CA GLY A 37 -12.56 -11.71 3.12
C GLY A 37 -12.81 -10.48 2.24
N ASP A 38 -12.82 -9.29 2.81
CA ASP A 38 -12.99 -8.06 2.02
C ASP A 38 -11.77 -7.83 1.12
N HIS A 39 -12.02 -7.31 -0.07
CA HIS A 39 -10.95 -6.92 -0.99
C HIS A 39 -10.59 -5.46 -0.81
N LEU A 40 -9.30 -5.18 -0.67
CA LEU A 40 -8.74 -3.83 -0.73
C LEU A 40 -8.46 -3.44 -2.18
N VAL A 41 -8.02 -4.42 -2.98
CA VAL A 41 -7.68 -4.27 -4.39
C VAL A 41 -8.20 -5.48 -5.14
N ARG A 42 -8.75 -5.27 -6.34
CA ARG A 42 -9.16 -6.34 -7.25
C ARG A 42 -8.37 -6.23 -8.55
N GLU A 43 -7.89 -7.36 -9.04
CA GLU A 43 -7.23 -7.44 -10.34
C GLU A 43 -8.10 -6.80 -11.43
N GLY A 44 -7.48 -5.99 -12.26
CA GLY A 44 -8.14 -5.30 -13.38
C GLY A 44 -8.72 -3.95 -13.03
N ASP A 45 -8.95 -3.66 -11.75
CA ASP A 45 -9.45 -2.36 -11.34
C ASP A 45 -8.31 -1.35 -11.27
N ARG A 46 -8.61 -0.08 -11.53
CA ARG A 46 -7.66 1.00 -11.30
C ARG A 46 -7.66 1.33 -9.82
N GLU A 47 -6.48 1.38 -9.22
CA GLU A 47 -6.33 1.78 -7.84
C GLU A 47 -6.45 3.29 -7.71
N ASP A 48 -7.30 3.73 -6.78
CA ASP A 48 -7.53 5.14 -6.46
C ASP A 48 -7.11 5.48 -5.02
N THR A 49 -6.59 4.51 -4.30
CA THR A 49 -6.26 4.64 -2.88
C THR A 49 -4.95 3.95 -2.57
N LEU A 50 -4.12 4.62 -1.78
CA LEU A 50 -2.94 4.02 -1.16
C LEU A 50 -3.32 3.63 0.27
N TYR A 51 -3.17 2.35 0.60
CA TYR A 51 -3.46 1.84 1.95
C TYR A 51 -2.17 1.62 2.73
N LEU A 52 -2.13 2.14 3.93
CA LEU A 52 -1.04 1.90 4.89
C LEU A 52 -1.61 1.02 5.99
N ILE A 53 -1.17 -0.22 6.08
CA ILE A 53 -1.72 -1.19 7.03
C ILE A 53 -1.25 -0.84 8.43
N ARG A 54 -2.20 -0.69 9.36
CA ARG A 54 -1.94 -0.46 10.77
C ARG A 54 -2.02 -1.75 11.58
N GLN A 55 -2.92 -2.66 11.18
CA GLN A 55 -3.26 -3.85 11.96
C GLN A 55 -3.89 -4.89 11.04
N GLY A 56 -3.58 -6.16 11.26
CA GLY A 56 -4.16 -7.27 10.51
C GLY A 56 -3.34 -7.67 9.29
N GLY A 57 -3.67 -8.82 8.72
CA GLY A 57 -2.98 -9.42 7.58
C GLY A 57 -3.78 -9.32 6.29
N VAL A 58 -3.07 -9.08 5.19
CA VAL A 58 -3.64 -8.99 3.84
C VAL A 58 -2.91 -9.97 2.93
N ALA A 59 -3.67 -10.84 2.25
CA ALA A 59 -3.12 -11.75 1.26
C ALA A 59 -3.03 -11.07 -0.10
N ILE A 60 -1.88 -11.16 -0.74
CA ILE A 60 -1.74 -10.84 -2.15
C ILE A 60 -1.97 -12.12 -2.93
N GLU A 61 -2.98 -12.11 -3.80
CA GLU A 61 -3.44 -13.28 -4.53
C GLU A 61 -3.36 -13.06 -6.03
N MET A 62 -3.01 -14.13 -6.74
CA MET A 62 -3.01 -14.13 -8.20
C MET A 62 -3.72 -15.38 -8.69
N ARG A 63 -4.32 -15.30 -9.90
CA ARG A 63 -4.98 -16.43 -10.53
C ARG A 63 -4.05 -17.11 -11.52
N ARG A 64 -4.00 -18.43 -11.44
CA ARG A 64 -3.38 -19.24 -12.48
C ARG A 64 -4.30 -19.28 -13.72
N ALA A 65 -3.75 -19.68 -14.86
CA ALA A 65 -4.53 -19.89 -16.08
C ALA A 65 -5.69 -20.87 -15.85
N SER A 66 -5.55 -21.81 -14.91
CA SER A 66 -6.58 -22.77 -14.51
C SER A 66 -7.74 -22.16 -13.73
N GLY A 67 -7.61 -20.89 -13.29
CA GLY A 67 -8.57 -20.25 -12.40
C GLY A 67 -8.27 -20.42 -10.92
N GLU A 68 -7.26 -21.24 -10.56
CA GLU A 68 -6.83 -21.40 -9.17
C GLU A 68 -6.27 -20.10 -8.61
N VAL A 69 -6.70 -19.74 -7.40
CA VAL A 69 -6.21 -18.57 -6.67
C VAL A 69 -5.03 -18.99 -5.82
N VAL A 70 -3.90 -18.28 -5.97
CA VAL A 70 -2.67 -18.57 -5.23
C VAL A 70 -2.30 -17.34 -4.41
N CYS A 71 -2.10 -17.54 -3.10
CA CYS A 71 -1.53 -16.50 -2.24
C CYS A 71 -0.02 -16.44 -2.49
N VAL A 72 0.45 -15.34 -3.06
CA VAL A 72 1.87 -15.18 -3.40
C VAL A 72 2.65 -14.45 -2.33
N GLU A 73 1.98 -13.68 -1.49
CA GLU A 73 2.61 -12.92 -0.41
C GLU A 73 1.56 -12.55 0.64
N THR A 74 1.98 -12.34 1.88
CA THR A 74 1.12 -11.79 2.94
C THR A 74 1.76 -10.50 3.45
N LEU A 75 0.96 -9.45 3.54
CA LEU A 75 1.37 -8.16 4.08
C LEU A 75 0.74 -7.95 5.45
N GLY A 76 1.38 -7.13 6.26
CA GLY A 76 0.92 -6.83 7.62
C GLY A 76 1.17 -5.38 8.02
N ALA A 77 1.08 -5.13 9.33
CA ALA A 77 1.29 -3.79 9.88
C ALA A 77 2.62 -3.18 9.39
N GLY A 78 2.56 -1.94 8.93
CA GLY A 78 3.71 -1.22 8.38
C GLY A 78 3.84 -1.33 6.86
N ASP A 79 3.13 -2.25 6.23
CA ASP A 79 3.17 -2.41 4.78
C ASP A 79 2.23 -1.45 4.06
N VAL A 80 2.47 -1.27 2.76
CA VAL A 80 1.72 -0.38 1.89
C VAL A 80 1.12 -1.16 0.72
N ILE A 81 -0.11 -0.81 0.35
CA ILE A 81 -0.85 -1.41 -0.77
C ILE A 81 -1.35 -0.29 -1.67
N GLY A 82 -1.29 -0.50 -2.99
CA GLY A 82 -1.81 0.47 -3.95
C GLY A 82 -0.73 1.18 -4.77
N ILE A 83 0.48 0.63 -4.82
CA ILE A 83 1.61 1.25 -5.51
C ILE A 83 1.35 1.39 -7.02
N SER A 84 0.51 0.53 -7.61
CA SER A 84 0.19 0.57 -9.05
C SER A 84 -0.45 1.90 -9.48
N LEU A 85 -1.02 2.65 -8.56
CA LEU A 85 -1.57 3.99 -8.86
C LEU A 85 -0.53 4.92 -9.49
N LEU A 86 0.75 4.75 -9.14
CA LEU A 86 1.84 5.57 -9.67
C LEU A 86 2.26 5.14 -11.08
N ALA A 87 1.95 3.91 -11.47
CA ALA A 87 2.28 3.37 -12.78
C ALA A 87 1.18 3.64 -13.82
N ASP A 88 0.06 4.23 -13.39
CA ASP A 88 -1.13 4.47 -14.23
C ASP A 88 -1.57 3.21 -14.96
N ALA A 89 -1.60 2.10 -14.24
CA ALA A 89 -1.94 0.78 -14.77
C ALA A 89 -3.01 0.13 -13.89
N PRO A 90 -3.83 -0.77 -14.46
CA PRO A 90 -4.76 -1.57 -13.66
C PRO A 90 -3.97 -2.46 -12.70
N ALA A 91 -4.58 -2.80 -11.57
CA ALA A 91 -3.99 -3.75 -10.63
C ALA A 91 -3.81 -5.11 -11.31
N HIS A 92 -2.65 -5.74 -11.10
CA HIS A 92 -2.35 -7.05 -11.68
C HIS A 92 -2.53 -8.20 -10.70
N LEU A 93 -3.10 -7.91 -9.52
CA LEU A 93 -3.31 -8.87 -8.44
C LEU A 93 -4.49 -8.45 -7.58
N ASP A 94 -4.94 -9.37 -6.72
CA ASP A 94 -5.94 -9.09 -5.68
C ASP A 94 -5.22 -8.88 -4.34
N CYS A 95 -5.77 -7.98 -3.51
CA CYS A 95 -5.37 -7.87 -2.11
C CYS A 95 -6.64 -8.11 -1.26
N ARG A 96 -6.63 -9.16 -0.47
CA ARG A 96 -7.78 -9.57 0.32
C ARG A 96 -7.44 -9.67 1.79
N ALA A 97 -8.29 -9.09 2.65
CA ALA A 97 -8.11 -9.16 4.09
C ALA A 97 -8.26 -10.61 4.57
N ARG A 98 -7.27 -11.10 5.29
CA ARG A 98 -7.28 -12.45 5.88
C ARG A 98 -7.95 -12.48 7.25
N GLU A 99 -8.05 -11.35 7.88
CA GLU A 99 -8.63 -11.11 9.20
C GLU A 99 -9.12 -9.67 9.24
N SER A 100 -9.57 -9.19 10.39
CA SER A 100 -9.90 -7.77 10.52
C SER A 100 -8.67 -6.93 10.27
N VAL A 101 -8.79 -5.94 9.37
CA VAL A 101 -7.70 -5.04 8.98
C VAL A 101 -8.08 -3.61 9.32
N VAL A 102 -7.14 -2.89 9.91
CA VAL A 102 -7.22 -1.43 10.10
C VAL A 102 -6.13 -0.80 9.25
N ALA A 103 -6.50 0.17 8.44
CA ALA A 103 -5.57 0.84 7.55
C ALA A 103 -5.84 2.34 7.48
N LEU A 104 -4.82 3.09 7.07
CA LEU A 104 -4.96 4.46 6.62
C LEU A 104 -5.16 4.44 5.12
N ALA A 105 -6.22 5.07 4.64
CA ALA A 105 -6.51 5.18 3.21
C ALA A 105 -6.18 6.60 2.76
N ILE A 106 -5.25 6.72 1.82
CA ILE A 106 -4.86 8.01 1.26
C ILE A 106 -5.38 8.08 -0.17
N ASP A 107 -6.18 9.10 -0.46
CA ASP A 107 -6.70 9.32 -1.80
C ASP A 107 -5.56 9.57 -2.79
N ALA A 108 -5.48 8.75 -3.85
CA ALA A 108 -4.37 8.79 -4.79
C ALA A 108 -4.25 10.12 -5.53
N ALA A 109 -5.37 10.65 -6.03
CA ALA A 109 -5.36 11.92 -6.76
C ALA A 109 -4.90 13.06 -5.86
N CYS A 110 -5.38 13.09 -4.62
CA CYS A 110 -4.99 14.09 -3.63
C CYS A 110 -3.51 13.96 -3.29
N LEU A 111 -3.03 12.73 -3.07
CA LEU A 111 -1.62 12.46 -2.76
C LEU A 111 -0.70 12.94 -3.90
N LEU A 112 -1.00 12.54 -5.12
CA LEU A 112 -0.18 12.90 -6.28
C LEU A 112 -0.13 14.41 -6.51
N ARG A 113 -1.27 15.09 -6.34
CA ARG A 113 -1.32 16.55 -6.43
C ARG A 113 -0.44 17.21 -5.37
N LYS A 114 -0.53 16.77 -4.12
CA LYS A 114 0.29 17.32 -3.03
C LYS A 114 1.77 17.02 -3.21
N MET A 115 2.11 15.85 -3.70
CA MET A 115 3.51 15.50 -4.01
C MET A 115 4.09 16.40 -5.09
N THR A 116 3.27 16.77 -6.08
CA THR A 116 3.70 17.66 -7.18
C THR A 116 3.81 19.11 -6.73
N GLU A 117 2.84 19.57 -5.94
CA GLU A 117 2.82 20.94 -5.40
C GLU A 117 3.96 21.19 -4.40
N GLU A 118 4.33 20.16 -3.64
CA GLU A 118 5.37 20.23 -2.62
C GLU A 118 6.41 19.13 -2.85
N PRO A 119 7.42 19.39 -3.72
CA PRO A 119 8.43 18.37 -4.04
C PRO A 119 9.26 17.91 -2.85
N SER A 120 9.42 18.74 -1.81
CA SER A 120 10.12 18.35 -0.58
C SER A 120 9.37 17.27 0.20
N LEU A 121 8.05 17.13 -0.02
CA LEU A 121 7.25 16.01 0.45
C LEU A 121 7.26 14.89 -0.60
N GLY A 122 7.08 15.26 -1.86
CA GLY A 122 6.86 14.30 -2.95
C GLY A 122 8.04 13.38 -3.20
N LEU A 123 9.26 13.92 -3.24
CA LEU A 123 10.44 13.10 -3.50
C LEU A 123 10.69 12.05 -2.41
N PRO A 124 10.69 12.39 -1.11
CA PRO A 124 10.82 11.37 -0.07
C PRO A 124 9.76 10.26 -0.14
N ILE A 125 8.52 10.61 -0.42
CA ILE A 125 7.44 9.61 -0.55
C ILE A 125 7.68 8.72 -1.76
N ALA A 126 8.04 9.30 -2.90
CA ALA A 126 8.33 8.52 -4.12
C ALA A 126 9.50 7.54 -3.88
N MET A 127 10.55 7.99 -3.21
CA MET A 127 11.69 7.15 -2.87
C MET A 127 11.29 6.02 -1.93
N ARG A 128 10.43 6.29 -0.95
CA ARG A 128 9.95 5.27 -0.03
C ARG A 128 9.10 4.23 -0.75
N LEU A 129 8.23 4.64 -1.67
CA LEU A 129 7.44 3.73 -2.49
C LEU A 129 8.33 2.87 -3.39
N LEU A 130 9.39 3.45 -3.93
CA LEU A 130 10.36 2.72 -4.74
C LEU A 130 11.09 1.66 -3.90
N GLU A 131 11.53 2.00 -2.69
CA GLU A 131 12.15 1.05 -1.76
C GLU A 131 11.23 -0.14 -1.48
N ARG A 132 9.95 0.13 -1.18
CA ARG A 132 8.95 -0.92 -0.92
C ARG A 132 8.73 -1.80 -2.14
N THR A 133 8.68 -1.21 -3.32
CA THR A 133 8.53 -1.95 -4.58
C THR A 133 9.74 -2.83 -4.82
N TYR A 134 10.94 -2.33 -4.60
CA TYR A 134 12.18 -3.09 -4.75
C TYR A 134 12.22 -4.30 -3.80
N GLU A 135 11.84 -4.10 -2.54
CA GLU A 135 11.77 -5.18 -1.55
C GLU A 135 10.82 -6.28 -2.01
N ARG A 136 9.63 -5.92 -2.50
CA ARG A 136 8.66 -6.89 -3.03
C ARG A 136 9.18 -7.63 -4.24
N LEU A 137 9.83 -6.92 -5.16
CA LEU A 137 10.43 -7.52 -6.34
C LEU A 137 11.49 -8.54 -5.95
N SER A 138 12.34 -8.21 -4.97
CA SER A 138 13.37 -9.11 -4.47
C SER A 138 12.77 -10.39 -3.89
N ARG A 139 11.72 -10.26 -3.07
CA ARG A 139 11.03 -11.42 -2.50
C ARG A 139 10.38 -12.29 -3.58
N ALA A 140 9.74 -11.66 -4.57
CA ALA A 140 9.10 -12.37 -5.67
C ALA A 140 10.11 -13.18 -6.49
N ARG A 141 11.30 -12.62 -6.74
CA ARG A 141 12.37 -13.31 -7.46
C ARG A 141 12.91 -14.50 -6.67
N LEU A 142 13.07 -14.37 -5.35
CA LEU A 142 13.52 -15.46 -4.50
C LEU A 142 12.49 -16.60 -4.50
N GLN A 143 11.21 -16.30 -4.41
CA GLN A 143 10.14 -17.30 -4.49
C GLN A 143 10.17 -18.03 -5.83
N HIS A 144 10.43 -17.31 -6.92
CA HIS A 144 10.52 -17.90 -8.25
C HIS A 144 11.65 -18.90 -8.34
N LEU A 145 12.80 -18.61 -7.74
CA LEU A 145 13.92 -19.53 -7.67
C LEU A 145 13.57 -20.80 -6.87
N ASP A 146 12.86 -20.64 -5.76
CA ASP A 146 12.48 -21.77 -4.91
C ASP A 146 11.54 -22.75 -5.62
N ILE A 147 10.71 -22.27 -6.53
CA ILE A 147 9.81 -23.12 -7.32
C ILE A 147 10.60 -24.06 -8.25
N TYR A 148 11.77 -23.67 -8.69
CA TYR A 148 12.60 -24.44 -9.65
C TYR A 148 13.74 -25.25 -8.99
N ARG A 149 13.75 -25.34 -7.68
CA ARG A 149 14.72 -26.17 -6.96
C ARG A 149 14.37 -27.64 -7.01
#